data_93dde36e9184b601f5d59329dbbbe424
#
_entry.id   93dde36e9184b601f5d59329dbbbe424
#
_cell.length_a   1.000
_cell.length_b   1.000
_cell.length_c   1.000
_cell.angle_alpha   90.00
_cell.angle_beta   90.00
_cell.angle_gamma   90.00
#
_symmetry.space_group_name_H-M   'P 1'
#
loop_
_entity.id
_entity.type
_entity.pdbx_description
1 polymer ?
#
loop_
_entity_poly.entity_id
_entity_poly.type
_entity_poly.pdbx_seq_one_letter_code
_entity_poly.pdbx_strand_id
1 'polypeptide(L)'
;MSKLTEEKLKELSNLTKKLEDDFLKELSKPEIDLKKIDSNTESIFKFFKINEEDISGGIRQKAIRFLRDVSDGQDNLIAIYLHRTPISLKAYCLIFIYLFPLVYTPTIIHKMGAGQDSIYLTYFVVVLSEFILISLYNIQDQMEYPFDDEGLDDIQLMKFKFKR
;
A
#
# COMPACT_ATOMS: atom_id res chain seq x y z
N MET A 1 -18.58 36.92 6.18
CA MET A 1 -18.25 36.11 7.35
C MET A 1 -19.14 34.89 7.31
N SER A 2 -18.61 33.66 7.45
CA SER A 2 -19.45 32.45 7.50
C SER A 2 -20.26 32.49 8.79
N LYS A 3 -21.57 32.26 8.69
CA LYS A 3 -22.47 32.16 9.84
C LYS A 3 -22.61 30.73 10.38
N LEU A 4 -21.61 29.89 10.16
CA LEU A 4 -21.65 28.51 10.66
C LEU A 4 -21.72 28.54 12.19
N THR A 5 -22.75 27.90 12.71
CA THR A 5 -22.92 27.65 14.14
C THR A 5 -21.83 26.70 14.65
N GLU A 6 -21.42 26.80 15.91
CA GLU A 6 -20.44 25.88 16.52
C GLU A 6 -20.81 24.40 16.38
N GLU A 7 -22.10 24.08 16.40
CA GLU A 7 -22.62 22.72 16.18
C GLU A 7 -22.30 22.20 14.78
N LYS A 8 -22.50 23.03 13.73
CA LYS A 8 -22.17 22.67 12.34
C LYS A 8 -20.67 22.51 12.11
N LEU A 9 -19.85 23.29 12.82
CA LEU A 9 -18.40 23.12 12.79
C LEU A 9 -17.96 21.80 13.44
N LYS A 10 -18.60 21.43 14.56
CA LYS A 10 -18.37 20.11 15.21
C LYS A 10 -18.80 18.95 14.30
N GLU A 11 -19.96 19.09 13.65
CA GLU A 11 -20.44 18.09 12.68
C GLU A 11 -19.45 17.90 11.54
N LEU A 12 -18.99 18.99 10.90
CA LEU A 12 -17.98 18.91 9.84
C LEU A 12 -16.67 18.29 10.33
N SER A 13 -16.22 18.67 11.53
CA SER A 13 -15.02 18.08 12.14
C SER A 13 -15.18 16.57 12.37
N ASN A 14 -16.35 16.13 12.80
CA ASN A 14 -16.64 14.71 13.00
C ASN A 14 -16.68 13.94 11.66
N LEU A 15 -17.29 14.53 10.62
CA LEU A 15 -17.29 13.92 9.28
C LEU A 15 -15.88 13.78 8.72
N THR A 16 -15.04 14.80 8.89
CA THR A 16 -13.66 14.77 8.43
C THR A 16 -12.82 13.73 9.18
N LYS A 17 -12.97 13.64 10.52
CA LYS A 17 -12.30 12.61 11.32
C LYS A 17 -12.75 11.20 10.94
N LYS A 18 -14.06 11.05 10.71
CA LYS A 18 -14.61 9.76 10.27
C LYS A 18 -14.06 9.35 8.91
N LEU A 19 -13.94 10.30 7.95
CA LEU A 19 -13.33 10.04 6.64
C LEU A 19 -11.90 9.53 6.80
N GLU A 20 -11.08 10.23 7.62
CA GLU A 20 -9.70 9.85 7.90
C GLU A 20 -9.60 8.48 8.56
N ASP A 21 -10.31 8.27 9.67
CA ASP A 21 -10.26 7.02 10.45
C ASP A 21 -10.75 5.82 9.64
N ASP A 22 -11.87 5.96 8.92
CA ASP A 22 -12.42 4.90 8.09
C ASP A 22 -11.50 4.58 6.91
N PHE A 23 -10.89 5.60 6.28
CA PHE A 23 -9.98 5.39 5.16
C PHE A 23 -8.70 4.65 5.59
N LEU A 24 -8.04 5.08 6.66
CA LEU A 24 -6.86 4.41 7.20
C LEU A 24 -7.17 2.96 7.62
N LYS A 25 -8.36 2.76 8.21
CA LYS A 25 -8.81 1.42 8.61
C LYS A 25 -9.10 0.51 7.40
N GLU A 26 -9.64 1.05 6.32
CA GLU A 26 -9.89 0.27 5.10
C GLU A 26 -8.58 -0.12 4.40
N LEU A 27 -7.56 0.77 4.37
CA LEU A 27 -6.25 0.46 3.81
C LEU A 27 -5.51 -0.67 4.55
N SER A 28 -5.74 -0.83 5.86
CA SER A 28 -5.14 -1.89 6.67
C SER A 28 -5.83 -3.26 6.51
N LYS A 29 -6.91 -3.35 5.72
CA LYS A 29 -7.61 -4.61 5.50
C LYS A 29 -7.06 -5.37 4.31
N PRO A 30 -7.17 -6.70 4.29
CA PRO A 30 -6.82 -7.51 3.12
C PRO A 30 -7.70 -7.23 1.89
N GLU A 31 -8.91 -6.70 2.10
CA GLU A 31 -9.85 -6.31 1.05
C GLU A 31 -10.49 -4.97 1.40
N ILE A 32 -10.35 -4.00 0.50
CA ILE A 32 -10.80 -2.61 0.69
C ILE A 32 -12.26 -2.44 0.23
N ASP A 33 -13.08 -1.78 1.05
CA ASP A 33 -14.45 -1.39 0.70
C ASP A 33 -14.49 0.04 0.13
N LEU A 34 -14.39 0.14 -1.19
CA LEU A 34 -14.42 1.42 -1.91
C LEU A 34 -15.75 2.16 -1.70
N LYS A 35 -16.89 1.44 -1.62
CA LYS A 35 -18.20 2.08 -1.43
C LYS A 35 -18.29 2.82 -0.11
N LYS A 36 -17.64 2.31 0.93
CA LYS A 36 -17.60 2.97 2.23
C LYS A 36 -16.78 4.25 2.20
N ILE A 37 -15.66 4.24 1.49
CA ILE A 37 -14.81 5.43 1.29
C ILE A 37 -15.58 6.51 0.53
N ASP A 38 -16.20 6.16 -0.60
CA ASP A 38 -17.01 7.07 -1.41
C ASP A 38 -18.16 7.66 -0.61
N SER A 39 -18.87 6.85 0.21
CA SER A 39 -19.99 7.33 1.02
C SER A 39 -19.57 8.36 2.07
N ASN A 40 -18.38 8.23 2.65
CA ASN A 40 -17.86 9.21 3.61
C ASN A 40 -17.52 10.53 2.92
N THR A 41 -16.90 10.48 1.75
CA THR A 41 -16.60 11.67 0.93
C THR A 41 -17.89 12.37 0.48
N GLU A 42 -18.87 11.58 0.01
CA GLU A 42 -20.19 12.10 -0.38
C GLU A 42 -20.93 12.77 0.78
N SER A 43 -20.80 12.26 2.00
CA SER A 43 -21.41 12.85 3.20
C SER A 43 -20.89 14.27 3.46
N ILE A 44 -19.61 14.54 3.23
CA ILE A 44 -19.04 15.88 3.35
C ILE A 44 -19.55 16.81 2.23
N PHE A 45 -19.64 16.29 0.99
CA PHE A 45 -20.26 17.07 -0.11
C PHE A 45 -21.71 17.43 0.18
N LYS A 46 -22.50 16.49 0.71
CA LYS A 46 -23.90 16.74 1.13
C LYS A 46 -23.97 17.79 2.22
N PHE A 47 -23.07 17.76 3.20
CA PHE A 47 -22.99 18.79 4.23
C PHE A 47 -22.83 20.21 3.63
N PHE A 48 -21.89 20.39 2.68
CA PHE A 48 -21.69 21.67 2.02
C PHE A 48 -22.89 22.11 1.17
N LYS A 49 -23.62 21.17 0.58
CA LYS A 49 -24.82 21.43 -0.21
C LYS A 49 -25.99 21.87 0.67
N ILE A 50 -26.20 21.19 1.80
CA ILE A 50 -27.29 21.50 2.73
C ILE A 50 -27.08 22.87 3.41
N ASN A 51 -25.83 23.20 3.72
CA ASN A 51 -25.48 24.46 4.41
C ASN A 51 -25.01 25.55 3.44
N GLU A 52 -25.49 25.55 2.20
CA GLU A 52 -25.07 26.48 1.16
C GLU A 52 -25.31 27.94 1.52
N GLU A 53 -26.43 28.24 2.19
CA GLU A 53 -26.82 29.59 2.58
C GLU A 53 -25.98 30.16 3.74
N ASP A 54 -25.46 29.27 4.62
CA ASP A 54 -24.69 29.67 5.79
C ASP A 54 -23.19 29.83 5.49
N ILE A 55 -22.73 29.31 4.35
CA ILE A 55 -21.32 29.30 3.97
C ILE A 55 -21.09 30.25 2.80
N SER A 56 -20.17 31.20 2.96
CA SER A 56 -19.83 32.09 1.84
C SER A 56 -19.31 31.30 0.64
N GLY A 57 -19.71 31.65 -0.58
CA GLY A 57 -19.36 30.95 -1.81
C GLY A 57 -17.85 30.75 -1.99
N GLY A 58 -17.03 31.72 -1.60
CA GLY A 58 -15.57 31.59 -1.69
C GLY A 58 -14.98 30.55 -0.73
N ILE A 59 -15.53 30.45 0.50
CA ILE A 59 -15.09 29.41 1.46
C ILE A 59 -15.56 28.04 0.98
N ARG A 60 -16.80 27.93 0.50
CA ARG A 60 -17.35 26.70 -0.05
C ARG A 60 -16.52 26.18 -1.22
N GLN A 61 -16.17 27.04 -2.18
CA GLN A 61 -15.33 26.65 -3.31
C GLN A 61 -13.95 26.16 -2.89
N LYS A 62 -13.33 26.82 -1.91
CA LYS A 62 -12.03 26.36 -1.37
C LYS A 62 -12.17 25.00 -0.68
N ALA A 63 -13.20 24.82 0.14
CA ALA A 63 -13.44 23.55 0.82
C ALA A 63 -13.69 22.38 -0.16
N ILE A 64 -14.49 22.61 -1.20
CA ILE A 64 -14.74 21.62 -2.24
C ILE A 64 -13.44 21.29 -3.01
N ARG A 65 -12.58 22.28 -3.26
CA ARG A 65 -11.28 22.03 -3.89
C ARG A 65 -10.40 21.14 -3.00
N PHE A 66 -10.27 21.47 -1.71
CA PHE A 66 -9.52 20.63 -0.78
C PHE A 66 -10.09 19.22 -0.66
N LEU A 67 -11.42 19.07 -0.67
CA LEU A 67 -12.04 17.75 -0.63
C LEU A 67 -11.72 16.94 -1.90
N ARG A 68 -11.65 17.58 -3.06
CA ARG A 68 -11.21 16.94 -4.31
C ARG A 68 -9.75 16.54 -4.22
N ASP A 69 -8.87 17.43 -3.73
CA ASP A 69 -7.44 17.11 -3.57
C ASP A 69 -7.24 15.90 -2.60
N VAL A 70 -8.08 15.81 -1.55
CA VAL A 70 -8.10 14.65 -0.64
C VAL A 70 -8.57 13.40 -1.38
N SER A 71 -9.65 13.47 -2.18
CA SER A 71 -10.13 12.33 -2.97
C SER A 71 -9.07 11.85 -3.98
N ASP A 72 -8.40 12.77 -4.68
CA ASP A 72 -7.32 12.42 -5.60
C ASP A 72 -6.15 11.72 -4.86
N GLY A 73 -5.84 12.18 -3.64
CA GLY A 73 -4.86 11.52 -2.77
C GLY A 73 -5.29 10.11 -2.33
N GLN A 74 -6.57 9.94 -1.99
CA GLN A 74 -7.15 8.63 -1.66
C GLN A 74 -7.09 7.68 -2.85
N ASP A 75 -7.45 8.14 -4.04
CA ASP A 75 -7.39 7.34 -5.28
C ASP A 75 -5.97 6.88 -5.60
N ASN A 76 -4.97 7.75 -5.38
CA ASN A 76 -3.56 7.37 -5.53
C ASN A 76 -3.14 6.28 -4.54
N LEU A 77 -3.54 6.37 -3.26
CA LEU A 77 -3.25 5.33 -2.26
C LEU A 77 -3.98 4.02 -2.56
N ILE A 78 -5.23 4.11 -3.02
CA ILE A 78 -6.01 2.95 -3.48
C ILE A 78 -5.34 2.32 -4.70
N ALA A 79 -4.83 3.12 -5.64
CA ALA A 79 -4.10 2.61 -6.79
C ALA A 79 -2.84 1.84 -6.36
N ILE A 80 -2.06 2.35 -5.39
CA ILE A 80 -0.91 1.62 -4.82
C ILE A 80 -1.37 0.33 -4.16
N TYR A 81 -2.47 0.35 -3.41
CA TYR A 81 -3.04 -0.83 -2.76
C TYR A 81 -3.49 -1.89 -3.77
N LEU A 82 -4.13 -1.50 -4.88
CA LEU A 82 -4.67 -2.41 -5.90
C LEU A 82 -3.62 -2.89 -6.90
N HIS A 83 -2.61 -2.07 -7.21
CA HIS A 83 -1.54 -2.43 -8.15
C HIS A 83 -0.45 -3.25 -7.47
N ARG A 84 -0.84 -4.45 -7.08
CA ARG A 84 0.07 -5.46 -6.52
C ARG A 84 0.96 -6.04 -7.62
N THR A 85 2.06 -6.63 -7.20
CA THR A 85 2.95 -7.37 -8.09
C THR A 85 2.15 -8.44 -8.85
N PRO A 86 2.29 -8.55 -10.18
CA PRO A 86 1.60 -9.59 -10.94
C PRO A 86 1.90 -10.98 -10.39
N ILE A 87 0.85 -11.78 -10.13
CA ILE A 87 0.95 -13.15 -9.61
C ILE A 87 1.90 -14.00 -10.46
N SER A 88 1.92 -13.74 -11.77
CA SER A 88 2.84 -14.40 -12.70
C SER A 88 4.31 -14.16 -12.36
N LEU A 89 4.69 -12.95 -11.95
CA LEU A 89 6.06 -12.63 -11.57
C LEU A 89 6.48 -13.41 -10.31
N LYS A 90 5.60 -13.47 -9.31
CA LYS A 90 5.82 -14.28 -8.09
C LYS A 90 5.97 -15.76 -8.41
N ALA A 91 5.14 -16.30 -9.30
CA ALA A 91 5.25 -17.67 -9.78
C ALA A 91 6.59 -17.92 -10.48
N TYR A 92 7.07 -17.01 -11.33
CA TYR A 92 8.38 -17.13 -11.97
C TYR A 92 9.52 -17.10 -10.96
N CYS A 93 9.49 -16.25 -9.95
CA CYS A 93 10.50 -16.24 -8.89
C CYS A 93 10.55 -17.58 -8.17
N LEU A 94 9.41 -18.19 -7.83
CA LEU A 94 9.34 -19.52 -7.22
C LEU A 94 9.88 -20.61 -8.13
N ILE A 95 9.56 -20.59 -9.42
CA ILE A 95 10.09 -21.53 -10.40
C ILE A 95 11.63 -21.43 -10.43
N PHE A 96 12.18 -20.24 -10.46
CA PHE A 96 13.63 -20.05 -10.44
C PHE A 96 14.26 -20.56 -9.15
N ILE A 97 13.69 -20.30 -7.98
CA ILE A 97 14.18 -20.78 -6.69
C ILE A 97 14.25 -22.31 -6.66
N TYR A 98 13.23 -23.00 -7.17
CA TYR A 98 13.20 -24.47 -7.11
C TYR A 98 13.92 -25.16 -8.27
N LEU A 99 13.82 -24.62 -9.49
CA LEU A 99 14.36 -25.27 -10.69
C LEU A 99 15.83 -24.95 -10.91
N PHE A 100 16.27 -23.75 -10.56
CA PHE A 100 17.65 -23.31 -10.80
C PHE A 100 18.70 -24.20 -10.13
N PRO A 101 18.63 -24.56 -8.82
CA PRO A 101 19.62 -25.43 -8.21
C PRO A 101 19.64 -26.83 -8.81
N LEU A 102 18.47 -27.35 -9.18
CA LEU A 102 18.34 -28.68 -9.80
C LEU A 102 19.07 -28.79 -11.14
N VAL A 103 18.98 -27.76 -11.98
CA VAL A 103 19.57 -27.76 -13.32
C VAL A 103 21.03 -27.27 -13.30
N TYR A 104 21.29 -26.25 -12.49
CA TYR A 104 22.56 -25.52 -12.50
C TYR A 104 23.64 -26.27 -11.72
N THR A 105 23.32 -26.91 -10.61
CA THR A 105 24.28 -27.65 -9.77
C THR A 105 25.00 -28.78 -10.54
N PRO A 106 24.30 -29.69 -11.23
CA PRO A 106 24.97 -30.73 -12.03
C PRO A 106 25.87 -30.15 -13.14
N THR A 107 25.42 -29.05 -13.74
CA THR A 107 26.15 -28.38 -14.82
C THR A 107 27.46 -27.77 -14.32
N ILE A 108 27.45 -27.13 -13.15
CA ILE A 108 28.67 -26.58 -12.54
C ILE A 108 29.62 -27.69 -12.15
N ILE A 109 29.13 -28.75 -11.49
CA ILE A 109 29.95 -29.90 -11.07
C ILE A 109 30.65 -30.54 -12.29
N HIS A 110 29.91 -30.71 -13.39
CA HIS A 110 30.45 -31.25 -14.61
C HIS A 110 31.54 -30.38 -15.26
N LYS A 111 31.37 -29.06 -15.22
CA LYS A 111 32.31 -28.08 -15.84
C LYS A 111 33.56 -27.84 -15.00
N MET A 112 33.42 -27.81 -13.68
CA MET A 112 34.54 -27.48 -12.76
C MET A 112 35.43 -28.69 -12.46
N GLY A 113 35.00 -29.93 -12.81
CA GLY A 113 35.75 -31.15 -12.56
C GLY A 113 35.53 -31.68 -11.13
N ALA A 114 35.87 -32.97 -10.91
CA ALA A 114 35.65 -33.69 -9.66
C ALA A 114 36.72 -33.44 -8.58
N GLY A 115 37.46 -32.36 -8.63
CA GLY A 115 38.43 -31.98 -7.59
C GLY A 115 37.74 -31.57 -6.29
N GLN A 116 38.33 -31.96 -5.15
CA GLN A 116 37.72 -31.71 -3.82
C GLN A 116 37.51 -30.23 -3.53
N ASP A 117 38.41 -29.37 -3.96
CA ASP A 117 38.29 -27.91 -3.80
C ASP A 117 37.20 -27.30 -4.71
N SER A 118 36.96 -27.89 -5.88
CA SER A 118 35.90 -27.44 -6.79
C SER A 118 34.49 -27.75 -6.28
N ILE A 119 34.37 -28.83 -5.48
CA ILE A 119 33.07 -29.20 -4.86
C ILE A 119 32.62 -28.13 -3.84
N TYR A 120 33.53 -27.70 -2.96
CA TYR A 120 33.19 -26.65 -1.96
C TYR A 120 32.82 -25.32 -2.62
N LEU A 121 33.55 -24.94 -3.65
CA LEU A 121 33.24 -23.71 -4.40
C LEU A 121 31.88 -23.83 -5.10
N THR A 122 31.55 -24.99 -5.66
CA THR A 122 30.27 -25.25 -6.30
C THR A 122 29.12 -25.10 -5.29
N TYR A 123 29.21 -25.72 -4.12
CA TYR A 123 28.20 -25.57 -3.07
C TYR A 123 28.06 -24.10 -2.61
N PHE A 124 29.19 -23.42 -2.43
CA PHE A 124 29.17 -22.03 -2.05
C PHE A 124 28.42 -21.17 -3.07
N VAL A 125 28.70 -21.32 -4.37
CA VAL A 125 28.04 -20.56 -5.44
C VAL A 125 26.55 -20.88 -5.49
N VAL A 126 26.16 -22.15 -5.36
CA VAL A 126 24.74 -22.56 -5.37
C VAL A 126 24.01 -21.96 -4.17
N VAL A 127 24.55 -22.12 -2.96
CA VAL A 127 23.94 -21.60 -1.72
C VAL A 127 23.83 -20.07 -1.78
N LEU A 128 24.85 -19.37 -2.28
CA LEU A 128 24.82 -17.93 -2.42
C LEU A 128 23.75 -17.47 -3.43
N SER A 129 23.63 -18.18 -4.56
CA SER A 129 22.62 -17.89 -5.57
C SER A 129 21.21 -18.09 -5.02
N GLU A 130 20.97 -19.18 -4.30
CA GLU A 130 19.69 -19.47 -3.65
C GLU A 130 19.36 -18.42 -2.58
N PHE A 131 20.34 -18.03 -1.76
CA PHE A 131 20.15 -16.99 -0.77
C PHE A 131 19.69 -15.67 -1.41
N ILE A 132 20.32 -15.29 -2.53
CA ILE A 132 19.94 -14.06 -3.28
C ILE A 132 18.50 -14.19 -3.81
N LEU A 133 18.14 -15.33 -4.43
CA LEU A 133 16.81 -15.54 -5.01
C LEU A 133 15.72 -15.53 -3.94
N ILE A 134 15.95 -16.22 -2.81
CA ILE A 134 15.00 -16.23 -1.68
C ILE A 134 14.88 -14.83 -1.06
N SER A 135 15.99 -14.10 -0.93
CA SER A 135 15.96 -12.73 -0.40
C SER A 135 15.15 -11.79 -1.30
N LEU A 136 15.34 -11.88 -2.62
CA LEU A 136 14.55 -11.09 -3.59
C LEU A 136 13.06 -11.45 -3.52
N TYR A 137 12.73 -12.73 -3.39
CA TYR A 137 11.36 -13.18 -3.22
C TYR A 137 10.72 -12.61 -1.95
N ASN A 138 11.45 -12.65 -0.83
CA ASN A 138 10.96 -12.11 0.45
C ASN A 138 10.77 -10.59 0.39
N ILE A 139 11.69 -9.84 -0.25
CA ILE A 139 11.54 -8.40 -0.46
C ILE A 139 10.29 -8.11 -1.30
N GLN A 140 10.09 -8.88 -2.39
CA GLN A 140 8.91 -8.74 -3.23
C GLN A 140 7.62 -9.01 -2.46
N ASP A 141 7.60 -10.02 -1.60
CA ASP A 141 6.44 -10.39 -0.77
C ASP A 141 6.09 -9.26 0.23
N GLN A 142 7.10 -8.68 0.87
CA GLN A 142 6.92 -7.54 1.77
C GLN A 142 6.41 -6.28 1.04
N MET A 143 6.86 -6.03 -0.19
CA MET A 143 6.38 -4.89 -0.98
C MET A 143 4.95 -5.07 -1.51
N GLU A 144 4.41 -6.29 -1.49
CA GLU A 144 3.05 -6.57 -1.98
C GLU A 144 1.95 -6.03 -1.06
N TYR A 145 2.22 -5.93 0.25
CA TYR A 145 1.26 -5.47 1.26
C TYR A 145 1.83 -4.32 2.10
N PRO A 146 2.00 -3.12 1.52
CA PRO A 146 2.75 -2.04 2.17
C PRO A 146 2.03 -1.37 3.35
N PHE A 147 0.81 -1.82 3.71
CA PHE A 147 -0.05 -1.20 4.74
C PHE A 147 -0.53 -2.17 5.82
N ASP A 148 -0.01 -3.41 5.88
CA ASP A 148 -0.49 -4.44 6.81
C ASP A 148 0.24 -4.45 8.17
N ASP A 149 1.30 -3.64 8.33
CA ASP A 149 2.15 -3.55 9.53
C ASP A 149 2.89 -4.88 9.87
N GLU A 150 2.97 -5.85 8.93
CA GLU A 150 3.68 -7.12 9.13
C GLU A 150 5.13 -7.07 8.60
N GLY A 151 5.40 -6.20 7.63
CA GLY A 151 6.71 -6.01 7.01
C GLY A 151 7.61 -5.03 7.77
N LEU A 152 8.94 -5.18 7.59
CA LEU A 152 9.92 -4.26 8.18
C LEU A 152 9.88 -2.85 7.56
N ASP A 153 9.51 -2.76 6.29
CA ASP A 153 9.50 -1.54 5.49
C ASP A 153 8.08 -1.00 5.24
N ASP A 154 7.08 -1.48 6.00
CA ASP A 154 5.70 -1.08 5.85
C ASP A 154 5.45 0.38 6.18
N ILE A 155 4.51 0.95 5.46
CA ILE A 155 4.05 2.32 5.68
C ILE A 155 3.16 2.34 6.92
N GLN A 156 3.71 2.86 8.03
CA GLN A 156 2.99 2.97 9.30
C GLN A 156 1.90 4.04 9.20
N LEU A 157 0.70 3.65 8.80
CA LEU A 157 -0.44 4.53 8.58
C LEU A 157 -0.77 5.39 9.80
N MET A 158 -0.58 4.87 11.02
CA MET A 158 -0.86 5.59 12.26
C MET A 158 0.07 6.79 12.49
N LYS A 159 1.24 6.85 11.85
CA LYS A 159 2.14 8.02 11.91
C LYS A 159 1.63 9.20 11.09
N PHE A 160 0.80 8.94 10.08
CA PHE A 160 0.22 9.97 9.22
C PHE A 160 -1.08 10.55 9.78
N LYS A 161 -1.63 9.96 10.85
CA LYS A 161 -2.82 10.48 11.50
C LYS A 161 -2.55 11.87 12.06
N PHE A 162 -3.34 12.85 11.63
CA PHE A 162 -3.20 14.23 12.11
C PHE A 162 -3.45 14.29 13.62
N LYS A 163 -2.42 14.62 14.39
CA LYS A 163 -2.56 15.00 15.80
C LYS A 163 -3.13 16.43 15.86
N ARG A 164 -4.45 16.53 15.94
CA ARG A 164 -5.17 17.79 16.20
C ARG A 164 -5.73 17.80 17.60
#